data_349f535d5ef3b5588a30e28f47534ddf
#
_entry.id   349f535d5ef3b5588a30e28f47534ddf
#
_cell.length_a   1.000
_cell.length_b   1.000
_cell.length_c   1.000
_cell.angle_alpha   90.00
_cell.angle_beta   90.00
_cell.angle_gamma   90.00
#
_symmetry.space_group_name_H-M   'P 1'
#
loop_
_entity.id
_entity.type
_entity.pdbx_description
1 polymer ?
#
loop_
_entity_poly.entity_id
_entity_poly.type
_entity_poly.pdbx_seq_one_letter_code
_entity_poly.pdbx_strand_id
1 'polypeptide(L)'
;LQAELRFGVDQSTGVSKEDFLDNFSIFLKHDSEWEDANQDIIDIRDSCEQIEFPAMSDLGSVVSSEIAWQKAMWDGDYQKAFENARSVLTDMRDPVLRGYRAIWYYLAGSAAELAFSVCEFSNLESIYKEQYNLAKDSAPGVPWLIRLANRKRNSRGDEEVVNDACVALQVERLESGFVELGSVNDRKFNARDAEIRKLLGEGKTFERGQELLGKHLGFEAGKQETEASPDPWWMLDGFVIVFEDHANAKENAVIDATKARQVSSHPKWIKERLPSAKEAEVLPVLVTPAKTATDTALTNLDDVSYWRLDEFREWAYGSLSVIRELRSSFGEVGDLDWRKFCIESLRKNCLDMPGLFKYLKSQGARKMLSMPFEE
;
A
#
# COMPACT_ATOMS: atom_id res chain seq x y z
N LEU A 1 -9.02 -25.24 20.10
CA LEU A 1 -9.81 -26.07 21.02
C LEU A 1 -8.99 -27.26 21.57
N GLN A 2 -8.36 -28.08 20.72
CA GLN A 2 -7.54 -29.20 21.21
C GLN A 2 -6.27 -28.77 21.93
N ALA A 3 -5.61 -27.72 21.48
CA ALA A 3 -4.47 -27.14 22.20
C ALA A 3 -4.92 -26.60 23.56
N GLU A 4 -6.07 -25.95 23.63
CA GLU A 4 -6.66 -25.44 24.87
C GLU A 4 -7.02 -26.59 25.83
N LEU A 5 -7.63 -27.66 25.35
CA LEU A 5 -8.05 -28.79 26.17
C LEU A 5 -6.87 -29.63 26.71
N ARG A 6 -5.80 -29.83 25.91
CA ARG A 6 -4.65 -30.66 26.30
C ARG A 6 -3.50 -29.93 26.92
N PHE A 7 -3.26 -28.68 26.53
CA PHE A 7 -2.11 -27.92 27.02
C PHE A 7 -2.49 -26.84 28.03
N GLY A 8 -3.76 -26.80 28.43
CA GLY A 8 -4.24 -25.86 29.43
C GLY A 8 -4.09 -24.39 29.00
N VAL A 9 -4.05 -24.12 27.68
CA VAL A 9 -4.02 -22.77 27.15
C VAL A 9 -5.43 -22.19 27.29
N ASP A 10 -5.79 -21.86 28.50
CA ASP A 10 -6.97 -21.09 28.80
C ASP A 10 -6.56 -19.61 28.84
N GLN A 11 -7.20 -18.79 28.02
CA GLN A 11 -6.97 -17.33 28.06
C GLN A 11 -7.22 -16.73 29.44
N SER A 12 -8.00 -17.43 30.30
CA SER A 12 -8.23 -17.02 31.69
C SER A 12 -7.08 -17.34 32.64
N THR A 13 -6.19 -18.29 32.31
CA THR A 13 -5.11 -18.77 33.21
C THR A 13 -3.75 -18.18 32.90
N GLY A 14 -3.61 -17.43 31.80
CA GLY A 14 -2.38 -16.70 31.47
C GLY A 14 -1.15 -17.59 31.23
N VAL A 15 -1.34 -18.79 30.66
CA VAL A 15 -0.22 -19.67 30.26
C VAL A 15 0.67 -18.95 29.27
N SER A 16 1.96 -18.88 29.55
CA SER A 16 2.91 -18.19 28.69
C SER A 16 3.11 -18.94 27.37
N LYS A 17 3.54 -18.24 26.33
CA LYS A 17 3.87 -18.84 25.04
C LYS A 17 5.01 -19.87 25.18
N GLU A 18 5.94 -19.64 26.07
CA GLU A 18 7.05 -20.53 26.39
C GLU A 18 6.54 -21.84 27.01
N ASP A 19 5.67 -21.77 28.02
CA ASP A 19 5.07 -22.94 28.64
C ASP A 19 4.25 -23.79 27.64
N PHE A 20 3.53 -23.12 26.73
CA PHE A 20 2.82 -23.82 25.63
C PHE A 20 3.78 -24.57 24.72
N LEU A 21 4.87 -23.93 24.29
CA LEU A 21 5.83 -24.53 23.37
C LEU A 21 6.59 -25.69 24.03
N ASP A 22 6.90 -25.59 25.32
CA ASP A 22 7.55 -26.64 26.06
C ASP A 22 6.61 -27.85 26.22
N ASN A 23 5.38 -27.65 26.62
CA ASN A 23 4.37 -28.72 26.71
C ASN A 23 4.11 -29.36 25.35
N PHE A 24 4.03 -28.57 24.29
CA PHE A 24 3.87 -29.09 22.93
C PHE A 24 5.09 -29.89 22.46
N SER A 25 6.30 -29.46 22.82
CA SER A 25 7.53 -30.19 22.52
C SER A 25 7.60 -31.54 23.25
N ILE A 26 7.13 -31.62 24.50
CA ILE A 26 7.02 -32.86 25.26
C ILE A 26 6.01 -33.81 24.57
N PHE A 27 4.83 -33.29 24.27
CA PHE A 27 3.77 -34.03 23.57
C PHE A 27 4.26 -34.66 22.26
N LEU A 28 5.02 -33.90 21.44
CA LEU A 28 5.56 -34.40 20.17
C LEU A 28 6.58 -35.56 20.30
N LYS A 29 7.11 -35.79 21.50
CA LYS A 29 8.13 -36.82 21.79
C LYS A 29 7.55 -38.13 22.34
N HIS A 30 6.29 -38.17 22.69
CA HIS A 30 5.65 -39.31 23.35
C HIS A 30 4.58 -39.94 22.46
N ASP A 31 4.87 -41.13 21.90
CA ASP A 31 3.94 -41.86 20.99
C ASP A 31 2.60 -42.19 21.69
N SER A 32 2.62 -42.51 22.98
CA SER A 32 1.38 -42.80 23.74
C SER A 32 0.44 -41.61 23.85
N GLU A 33 0.98 -40.39 23.91
CA GLU A 33 0.16 -39.19 23.96
C GLU A 33 -0.49 -38.86 22.61
N TRP A 34 0.12 -39.29 21.52
CA TRP A 34 -0.49 -39.21 20.19
C TRP A 34 -1.67 -40.16 20.05
N GLU A 35 -1.57 -41.37 20.59
CA GLU A 35 -2.67 -42.35 20.59
C GLU A 35 -3.85 -41.82 21.40
N ASP A 36 -3.60 -41.29 22.60
CA ASP A 36 -4.63 -40.68 23.43
C ASP A 36 -5.26 -39.45 22.76
N ALA A 37 -4.45 -38.58 22.13
CA ALA A 37 -4.96 -37.44 21.39
C ALA A 37 -5.83 -37.83 20.21
N ASN A 38 -5.44 -38.90 19.53
CA ASN A 38 -6.18 -39.43 18.40
C ASN A 38 -7.53 -40.02 18.85
N GLN A 39 -7.54 -40.71 20.01
CA GLN A 39 -8.77 -41.22 20.59
C GLN A 39 -9.71 -40.10 21.01
N ASP A 40 -9.21 -39.05 21.64
CA ASP A 40 -10.05 -37.88 21.99
C ASP A 40 -10.65 -37.20 20.75
N ILE A 41 -9.90 -37.14 19.63
CA ILE A 41 -10.44 -36.62 18.36
C ILE A 41 -11.57 -37.49 17.85
N ILE A 42 -11.41 -38.82 17.93
CA ILE A 42 -12.42 -39.80 17.52
C ILE A 42 -13.67 -39.64 18.40
N ASP A 43 -13.50 -39.56 19.72
CA ASP A 43 -14.59 -39.43 20.68
C ASP A 43 -15.36 -38.10 20.50
N ILE A 44 -14.63 -37.01 20.24
CA ILE A 44 -15.25 -35.70 19.92
C ILE A 44 -16.00 -35.79 18.60
N ARG A 45 -15.42 -36.38 17.56
CA ARG A 45 -16.09 -36.60 16.27
C ARG A 45 -17.36 -37.41 16.46
N ASP A 46 -17.29 -38.55 17.13
CA ASP A 46 -18.43 -39.45 17.32
C ASP A 46 -19.53 -38.82 18.18
N SER A 47 -19.17 -37.98 19.17
CA SER A 47 -20.14 -37.19 19.90
C SER A 47 -20.77 -36.08 19.07
N CYS A 48 -20.02 -35.48 18.15
CA CYS A 48 -20.56 -34.46 17.21
C CYS A 48 -21.48 -35.12 16.15
N GLU A 49 -21.19 -36.33 15.70
CA GLU A 49 -22.04 -37.06 14.76
C GLU A 49 -23.41 -37.39 15.34
N GLN A 50 -23.55 -37.41 16.69
CA GLN A 50 -24.84 -37.60 17.38
C GLN A 50 -25.64 -36.30 17.55
N ILE A 51 -25.01 -35.14 17.29
CA ILE A 51 -25.67 -33.85 17.38
C ILE A 51 -26.16 -33.49 15.97
N GLU A 52 -27.47 -33.57 15.75
CA GLU A 52 -28.09 -33.03 14.55
C GLU A 52 -27.98 -31.50 14.57
N PHE A 53 -27.08 -30.96 13.77
CA PHE A 53 -27.06 -29.54 13.46
C PHE A 53 -27.92 -29.32 12.21
N PRO A 54 -29.11 -28.75 12.32
CA PRO A 54 -29.98 -28.49 11.16
C PRO A 54 -29.27 -27.70 10.06
N ALA A 55 -28.38 -26.78 10.46
CA ALA A 55 -27.58 -25.99 9.56
C ALA A 55 -26.55 -26.80 8.72
N MET A 56 -26.22 -28.05 9.09
CA MET A 56 -25.24 -28.85 8.32
C MET A 56 -25.78 -29.24 6.95
N SER A 57 -27.11 -29.44 6.84
CA SER A 57 -27.73 -29.70 5.53
C SER A 57 -27.57 -28.51 4.59
N ASP A 58 -27.83 -27.30 5.09
CA ASP A 58 -27.67 -26.07 4.31
C ASP A 58 -26.20 -25.88 3.89
N LEU A 59 -25.24 -26.06 4.81
CA LEU A 59 -23.81 -25.97 4.51
C LEU A 59 -23.37 -27.01 3.46
N GLY A 60 -23.84 -28.23 3.54
CA GLY A 60 -23.58 -29.27 2.55
C GLY A 60 -24.13 -28.92 1.16
N SER A 61 -25.29 -28.30 1.09
CA SER A 61 -25.96 -27.96 -0.17
C SER A 61 -25.22 -26.84 -0.94
N VAL A 62 -24.53 -25.92 -0.25
CA VAL A 62 -23.90 -24.75 -0.88
C VAL A 62 -22.45 -24.98 -1.33
N VAL A 63 -21.78 -26.05 -0.91
CA VAL A 63 -20.35 -26.30 -1.17
C VAL A 63 -19.99 -26.19 -2.66
N SER A 64 -20.79 -26.75 -3.55
CA SER A 64 -20.52 -26.67 -4.99
C SER A 64 -20.59 -25.26 -5.54
N SER A 65 -21.53 -24.45 -5.05
CA SER A 65 -21.65 -23.03 -5.42
C SER A 65 -20.52 -22.18 -4.85
N GLU A 66 -20.02 -22.50 -3.66
CA GLU A 66 -18.85 -21.87 -3.05
C GLU A 66 -17.58 -22.12 -3.88
N ILE A 67 -17.34 -23.36 -4.28
CA ILE A 67 -16.23 -23.73 -5.15
C ILE A 67 -16.34 -23.04 -6.51
N ALA A 68 -17.55 -23.00 -7.08
CA ALA A 68 -17.79 -22.33 -8.34
C ALA A 68 -17.56 -20.82 -8.24
N TRP A 69 -17.89 -20.18 -7.11
CA TRP A 69 -17.59 -18.79 -6.82
C TRP A 69 -16.08 -18.54 -6.79
N GLN A 70 -15.32 -19.35 -6.04
CA GLN A 70 -13.87 -19.23 -5.95
C GLN A 70 -13.21 -19.35 -7.33
N LYS A 71 -13.65 -20.33 -8.13
CA LYS A 71 -13.14 -20.51 -9.49
C LYS A 71 -13.45 -19.31 -10.38
N ALA A 72 -14.68 -18.79 -10.36
CA ALA A 72 -15.06 -17.63 -11.15
C ALA A 72 -14.28 -16.37 -10.75
N MET A 73 -14.02 -16.15 -9.45
CA MET A 73 -13.15 -15.07 -8.97
C MET A 73 -11.72 -15.23 -9.47
N TRP A 74 -11.18 -16.44 -9.47
CA TRP A 74 -9.83 -16.73 -9.97
C TRP A 74 -9.72 -16.50 -11.49
N ASP A 75 -10.76 -16.87 -12.23
CA ASP A 75 -10.83 -16.70 -13.69
C ASP A 75 -11.12 -15.22 -14.10
N GLY A 76 -11.39 -14.33 -13.14
CA GLY A 76 -11.78 -12.93 -13.39
C GLY A 76 -13.20 -12.76 -13.92
N ASP A 77 -14.03 -13.81 -13.89
CA ASP A 77 -15.44 -13.76 -14.28
C ASP A 77 -16.31 -13.30 -13.10
N TYR A 78 -16.24 -12.02 -12.82
CA TYR A 78 -16.90 -11.42 -11.64
C TYR A 78 -18.43 -11.49 -11.69
N GLN A 79 -19.03 -11.48 -12.87
CA GLN A 79 -20.48 -11.64 -13.01
C GLN A 79 -20.90 -13.04 -12.59
N LYS A 80 -20.21 -14.07 -13.07
CA LYS A 80 -20.46 -15.45 -12.69
C LYS A 80 -20.17 -15.70 -11.21
N ALA A 81 -19.15 -15.08 -10.65
CA ALA A 81 -18.88 -15.09 -9.22
C ALA A 81 -20.08 -14.53 -8.44
N PHE A 82 -20.64 -13.40 -8.86
CA PHE A 82 -21.83 -12.83 -8.23
C PHE A 82 -23.02 -13.78 -8.29
N GLU A 83 -23.29 -14.43 -9.44
CA GLU A 83 -24.38 -15.40 -9.60
C GLU A 83 -24.20 -16.61 -8.67
N ASN A 84 -22.98 -17.15 -8.56
CA ASN A 84 -22.67 -18.26 -7.66
C ASN A 84 -22.84 -17.86 -6.18
N ALA A 85 -22.43 -16.66 -5.77
CA ALA A 85 -22.64 -16.17 -4.42
C ALA A 85 -24.14 -16.04 -4.09
N ARG A 86 -24.96 -15.62 -5.05
CA ARG A 86 -26.43 -15.59 -4.90
C ARG A 86 -27.02 -16.99 -4.73
N SER A 87 -26.49 -17.99 -5.45
CA SER A 87 -26.93 -19.38 -5.28
C SER A 87 -26.65 -19.88 -3.85
N VAL A 88 -25.47 -19.61 -3.29
CA VAL A 88 -25.14 -19.90 -1.90
C VAL A 88 -26.17 -19.26 -0.95
N LEU A 89 -26.47 -17.99 -1.13
CA LEU A 89 -27.43 -17.25 -0.28
C LEU A 89 -28.85 -17.77 -0.39
N THR A 90 -29.24 -18.31 -1.55
CA THR A 90 -30.60 -18.88 -1.79
C THR A 90 -30.80 -20.21 -1.07
N ASP A 91 -29.76 -21.04 -1.04
CA ASP A 91 -29.82 -22.38 -0.46
C ASP A 91 -29.54 -22.38 1.03
N MET A 92 -28.92 -21.32 1.57
CA MET A 92 -28.62 -21.14 2.98
C MET A 92 -29.80 -20.46 3.72
N ARG A 93 -30.68 -21.25 4.35
CA ARG A 93 -31.92 -20.74 4.95
C ARG A 93 -31.92 -20.69 6.47
N ASP A 94 -31.09 -21.50 7.12
CA ASP A 94 -31.07 -21.61 8.57
C ASP A 94 -30.67 -20.28 9.23
N PRO A 95 -31.47 -19.76 10.18
CA PRO A 95 -31.17 -18.52 10.91
C PRO A 95 -29.87 -18.57 11.72
N VAL A 96 -29.43 -19.76 12.15
CA VAL A 96 -28.16 -19.95 12.87
C VAL A 96 -26.96 -19.52 12.00
N LEU A 97 -27.06 -19.67 10.68
CA LEU A 97 -26.06 -19.30 9.71
C LEU A 97 -26.06 -17.79 9.36
N ARG A 98 -26.74 -16.95 10.12
CA ARG A 98 -26.87 -15.51 9.86
C ARG A 98 -25.49 -14.83 9.67
N GLY A 99 -24.49 -15.14 10.50
CA GLY A 99 -23.14 -14.61 10.38
C GLY A 99 -22.45 -15.07 9.09
N TYR A 100 -22.63 -16.33 8.72
CA TYR A 100 -22.08 -16.86 7.47
C TYR A 100 -22.77 -16.27 6.24
N ARG A 101 -24.07 -16.05 6.29
CA ARG A 101 -24.81 -15.29 5.25
C ARG A 101 -24.28 -13.85 5.11
N ALA A 102 -23.90 -13.19 6.21
CA ALA A 102 -23.30 -11.86 6.14
C ALA A 102 -22.01 -11.86 5.31
N ILE A 103 -21.16 -12.88 5.47
CA ILE A 103 -19.95 -13.05 4.65
C ILE A 103 -20.32 -13.21 3.17
N TRP A 104 -21.31 -14.04 2.85
CA TRP A 104 -21.72 -14.28 1.47
C TRP A 104 -22.41 -13.08 0.83
N TYR A 105 -23.16 -12.28 1.57
CA TYR A 105 -23.64 -10.98 1.09
C TYR A 105 -22.48 -10.03 0.78
N TYR A 106 -21.47 -9.99 1.64
CA TYR A 106 -20.26 -9.21 1.38
C TYR A 106 -19.52 -9.69 0.11
N LEU A 107 -19.32 -11.00 -0.04
CA LEU A 107 -18.67 -11.59 -1.21
C LEU A 107 -19.46 -11.36 -2.51
N ALA A 108 -20.78 -11.46 -2.45
CA ALA A 108 -21.66 -11.12 -3.57
C ALA A 108 -21.56 -9.63 -3.94
N GLY A 109 -21.56 -8.76 -2.94
CA GLY A 109 -21.35 -7.32 -3.15
C GLY A 109 -19.99 -7.01 -3.77
N SER A 110 -18.94 -7.65 -3.30
CA SER A 110 -17.58 -7.47 -3.83
C SER A 110 -17.46 -7.95 -5.29
N ALA A 111 -18.04 -9.11 -5.62
CA ALA A 111 -18.04 -9.61 -6.99
C ALA A 111 -18.85 -8.68 -7.93
N ALA A 112 -20.00 -8.18 -7.48
CA ALA A 112 -20.81 -7.24 -8.27
C ALA A 112 -20.09 -5.88 -8.44
N GLU A 113 -19.38 -5.39 -7.43
CA GLU A 113 -18.58 -4.16 -7.52
C GLU A 113 -17.40 -4.30 -8.49
N LEU A 114 -16.71 -5.45 -8.47
CA LEU A 114 -15.65 -5.75 -9.43
C LEU A 114 -16.21 -5.87 -10.87
N ALA A 115 -17.34 -6.55 -11.05
CA ALA A 115 -18.01 -6.62 -12.35
C ALA A 115 -18.40 -5.22 -12.86
N PHE A 116 -18.90 -4.35 -11.98
CA PHE A 116 -19.22 -2.96 -12.32
C PHE A 116 -17.97 -2.18 -12.74
N SER A 117 -16.83 -2.38 -12.08
CA SER A 117 -15.58 -1.69 -12.42
C SER A 117 -15.03 -2.08 -13.79
N VAL A 118 -15.36 -3.28 -14.29
CA VAL A 118 -14.91 -3.78 -15.59
C VAL A 118 -15.88 -3.44 -16.72
N CYS A 119 -17.20 -3.46 -16.47
CA CYS A 119 -18.22 -3.42 -17.50
C CYS A 119 -19.15 -2.19 -17.46
N GLU A 120 -19.06 -1.33 -16.45
CA GLU A 120 -19.87 -0.09 -16.26
C GLU A 120 -21.40 -0.24 -16.46
N PHE A 121 -21.96 -1.44 -16.28
CA PHE A 121 -23.41 -1.61 -16.34
C PHE A 121 -24.08 -0.92 -15.14
N SER A 122 -24.89 0.11 -15.40
CA SER A 122 -25.53 0.97 -14.39
C SER A 122 -26.34 0.21 -13.31
N ASN A 123 -26.85 -0.97 -13.62
CA ASN A 123 -27.62 -1.78 -12.70
C ASN A 123 -26.76 -2.44 -11.59
N LEU A 124 -25.48 -2.70 -11.86
CA LEU A 124 -24.58 -3.35 -10.89
C LEU A 124 -24.29 -2.45 -9.69
N GLU A 125 -24.34 -1.13 -9.86
CA GLU A 125 -24.11 -0.19 -8.76
C GLU A 125 -25.18 -0.31 -7.66
N SER A 126 -26.45 -0.41 -8.01
CA SER A 126 -27.53 -0.61 -7.04
C SER A 126 -27.46 -1.99 -6.41
N ILE A 127 -27.05 -3.01 -7.17
CA ILE A 127 -26.93 -4.38 -6.73
C ILE A 127 -25.85 -4.53 -5.66
N TYR A 128 -24.61 -4.06 -5.88
CA TYR A 128 -23.57 -4.23 -4.86
C TYR A 128 -23.87 -3.42 -3.59
N LYS A 129 -24.48 -2.24 -3.71
CA LYS A 129 -24.93 -1.46 -2.55
C LYS A 129 -25.99 -2.19 -1.72
N GLU A 130 -26.93 -2.84 -2.40
CA GLU A 130 -27.94 -3.68 -1.74
C GLU A 130 -27.28 -4.85 -1.00
N GLN A 131 -26.35 -5.56 -1.64
CA GLN A 131 -25.65 -6.69 -1.01
C GLN A 131 -24.87 -6.26 0.24
N TYR A 132 -24.19 -5.12 0.20
CA TYR A 132 -23.47 -4.58 1.37
C TYR A 132 -24.44 -4.16 2.49
N ASN A 133 -25.62 -3.64 2.17
CA ASN A 133 -26.64 -3.37 3.17
C ASN A 133 -27.16 -4.66 3.81
N LEU A 134 -27.42 -5.71 3.02
CA LEU A 134 -27.83 -7.01 3.53
C LEU A 134 -26.75 -7.68 4.40
N ALA A 135 -25.47 -7.52 4.05
CA ALA A 135 -24.35 -7.96 4.88
C ALA A 135 -24.35 -7.24 6.24
N LYS A 136 -24.45 -5.91 6.24
CA LYS A 136 -24.57 -5.09 7.45
C LYS A 136 -25.76 -5.51 8.32
N ASP A 137 -26.94 -5.70 7.73
CA ASP A 137 -28.16 -6.06 8.45
C ASP A 137 -28.09 -7.49 9.02
N SER A 138 -27.36 -8.38 8.36
CA SER A 138 -27.08 -9.74 8.84
C SER A 138 -26.06 -9.78 9.97
N ALA A 139 -25.14 -8.82 10.07
CA ALA A 139 -24.12 -8.72 11.12
C ALA A 139 -23.96 -7.27 11.65
N PRO A 140 -24.97 -6.74 12.36
CA PRO A 140 -25.01 -5.33 12.77
C PRO A 140 -23.92 -4.94 13.79
N GLY A 141 -23.27 -5.93 14.42
CA GLY A 141 -22.16 -5.71 15.34
C GLY A 141 -20.79 -5.56 14.66
N VAL A 142 -20.72 -5.60 13.31
CA VAL A 142 -19.45 -5.53 12.56
C VAL A 142 -19.23 -4.13 11.98
N PRO A 143 -18.38 -3.28 12.61
CA PRO A 143 -18.25 -1.86 12.25
C PRO A 143 -17.81 -1.61 10.80
N TRP A 144 -16.91 -2.44 10.26
CA TRP A 144 -16.42 -2.27 8.90
C TRP A 144 -17.51 -2.54 7.83
N LEU A 145 -18.46 -3.45 8.07
CA LEU A 145 -19.62 -3.65 7.18
C LEU A 145 -20.52 -2.41 7.15
N ILE A 146 -20.71 -1.76 8.31
CA ILE A 146 -21.48 -0.51 8.40
C ILE A 146 -20.82 0.58 7.56
N ARG A 147 -19.50 0.72 7.67
CA ARG A 147 -18.74 1.71 6.87
C ARG A 147 -18.81 1.41 5.38
N LEU A 148 -18.65 0.15 4.99
CA LEU A 148 -18.71 -0.29 3.60
C LEU A 148 -20.10 -0.01 2.98
N ALA A 149 -21.18 -0.36 3.67
CA ALA A 149 -22.56 -0.12 3.20
C ALA A 149 -22.88 1.37 3.06
N ASN A 150 -22.27 2.22 3.91
CA ASN A 150 -22.49 3.67 3.90
C ASN A 150 -21.49 4.43 3.00
N ARG A 151 -20.56 3.73 2.34
CA ARG A 151 -19.55 4.34 1.46
C ARG A 151 -20.22 5.08 0.30
N LYS A 152 -20.03 6.40 0.25
CA LYS A 152 -20.39 7.20 -0.92
C LYS A 152 -19.30 7.04 -1.97
N ARG A 153 -19.62 6.41 -3.10
CA ARG A 153 -18.74 6.46 -4.26
C ARG A 153 -18.93 7.82 -4.92
N ASN A 154 -17.91 8.65 -4.89
CA ASN A 154 -17.87 9.81 -5.76
C ASN A 154 -17.65 9.29 -7.18
N SER A 155 -18.43 9.76 -8.15
CA SER A 155 -18.14 9.56 -9.57
C SER A 155 -16.86 10.35 -9.88
N ARG A 156 -15.72 9.67 -9.82
CA ARG A 156 -14.41 10.24 -10.10
C ARG A 156 -14.07 10.00 -11.57
N GLY A 157 -13.44 10.99 -12.21
CA GLY A 157 -12.90 10.81 -13.56
C GLY A 157 -11.75 9.77 -13.55
N ASP A 158 -11.45 9.17 -14.70
CA ASP A 158 -10.44 8.11 -14.85
C ASP A 158 -9.08 8.50 -14.26
N GLU A 159 -8.68 9.75 -14.41
CA GLU A 159 -7.43 10.29 -13.88
C GLU A 159 -7.40 10.29 -12.32
N GLU A 160 -8.55 10.53 -11.68
CA GLU A 160 -8.67 10.53 -10.22
C GLU A 160 -8.67 9.09 -9.67
N VAL A 161 -9.22 8.13 -10.40
CA VAL A 161 -9.20 6.69 -10.04
C VAL A 161 -7.77 6.14 -10.10
N VAL A 162 -7.02 6.45 -11.15
CA VAL A 162 -5.60 6.04 -11.27
C VAL A 162 -4.77 6.64 -10.15
N ASN A 163 -4.95 7.92 -9.84
CA ASN A 163 -4.25 8.58 -8.75
C ASN A 163 -4.62 7.97 -7.38
N ASP A 164 -5.85 7.55 -7.17
CA ASP A 164 -6.26 6.87 -5.94
C ASP A 164 -5.60 5.50 -5.80
N ALA A 165 -5.47 4.73 -6.88
CA ALA A 165 -4.78 3.43 -6.86
C ALA A 165 -3.29 3.60 -6.53
N CYS A 166 -2.64 4.60 -7.13
CA CYS A 166 -1.25 4.94 -6.85
C CYS A 166 -1.04 5.29 -5.36
N VAL A 167 -1.89 6.14 -4.78
CA VAL A 167 -1.78 6.51 -3.36
C VAL A 167 -2.09 5.32 -2.45
N ALA A 168 -3.03 4.46 -2.80
CA ALA A 168 -3.32 3.23 -2.05
C ALA A 168 -2.09 2.30 -2.01
N LEU A 169 -1.41 2.12 -3.14
CA LEU A 169 -0.15 1.37 -3.21
C LEU A 169 0.95 1.99 -2.34
N GLN A 170 1.05 3.33 -2.32
CA GLN A 170 1.99 4.03 -1.43
C GLN A 170 1.72 3.71 0.04
N VAL A 171 0.45 3.74 0.46
CA VAL A 171 0.04 3.42 1.82
C VAL A 171 0.39 1.98 2.19
N GLU A 172 0.16 1.01 1.30
CA GLU A 172 0.55 -0.39 1.51
C GLU A 172 2.07 -0.57 1.69
N ARG A 173 2.86 0.19 0.93
CA ARG A 173 4.32 0.19 1.09
C ARG A 173 4.76 0.85 2.39
N LEU A 174 4.07 1.90 2.85
CA LEU A 174 4.32 2.49 4.17
C LEU A 174 3.98 1.51 5.30
N GLU A 175 2.84 0.83 5.24
CA GLU A 175 2.50 -0.24 6.20
C GLU A 175 3.60 -1.30 6.28
N SER A 176 4.02 -1.81 5.10
CA SER A 176 5.09 -2.82 5.00
C SER A 176 6.40 -2.31 5.59
N GLY A 177 6.77 -1.07 5.29
CA GLY A 177 7.97 -0.43 5.85
C GLY A 177 7.89 -0.23 7.36
N PHE A 178 6.73 0.11 7.90
CA PHE A 178 6.54 0.24 9.35
C PHE A 178 6.64 -1.10 10.07
N VAL A 179 6.12 -2.17 9.48
CA VAL A 179 6.27 -3.54 10.01
C VAL A 179 7.74 -3.98 9.99
N GLU A 180 8.45 -3.75 8.89
CA GLU A 180 9.88 -4.10 8.76
C GLU A 180 10.75 -3.36 9.79
N LEU A 181 10.45 -2.09 10.06
CA LEU A 181 11.14 -1.30 11.08
C LEU A 181 10.77 -1.69 12.51
N GLY A 182 9.78 -2.55 12.68
CA GLY A 182 9.33 -3.11 13.95
C GLY A 182 8.15 -2.37 14.57
N SER A 183 7.14 -3.13 15.00
CA SER A 183 5.88 -2.60 15.54
C SER A 183 5.93 -2.28 17.05
N VAL A 184 6.87 -2.90 17.80
CA VAL A 184 6.88 -2.84 19.27
C VAL A 184 7.62 -1.62 19.83
N ASN A 185 8.63 -1.14 19.11
CA ASN A 185 9.36 0.06 19.51
C ASN A 185 9.88 0.81 18.28
N ASP A 186 10.02 2.12 18.40
CA ASP A 186 10.42 3.00 17.30
C ASP A 186 11.95 3.14 17.14
N ARG A 187 12.76 2.27 17.76
CA ARG A 187 14.22 2.41 17.74
C ARG A 187 14.79 2.39 16.31
N LYS A 188 14.39 1.41 15.50
CA LYS A 188 14.86 1.29 14.12
C LYS A 188 14.31 2.43 13.26
N PHE A 189 13.04 2.81 13.46
CA PHE A 189 12.42 3.93 12.78
C PHE A 189 13.16 5.24 13.08
N ASN A 190 13.39 5.54 14.36
CA ASN A 190 14.11 6.75 14.75
C ASN A 190 15.55 6.78 14.26
N ALA A 191 16.24 5.63 14.22
CA ALA A 191 17.57 5.51 13.65
C ALA A 191 17.57 5.82 12.14
N ARG A 192 16.59 5.30 11.39
CA ARG A 192 16.43 5.56 9.95
C ARG A 192 16.12 7.04 9.69
N ASP A 193 15.21 7.65 10.44
CA ASP A 193 14.88 9.07 10.32
C ASP A 193 16.12 9.96 10.59
N ALA A 194 16.87 9.67 11.66
CA ALA A 194 18.09 10.39 11.99
C ALA A 194 19.19 10.22 10.91
N GLU A 195 19.34 9.01 10.35
CA GLU A 195 20.24 8.72 9.24
C GLU A 195 19.89 9.57 8.02
N ILE A 196 18.62 9.58 7.60
CA ILE A 196 18.17 10.37 6.45
C ILE A 196 18.45 11.85 6.65
N ARG A 197 18.11 12.41 7.82
CA ARG A 197 18.37 13.83 8.14
C ARG A 197 19.86 14.16 8.04
N LYS A 198 20.71 13.31 8.58
CA LYS A 198 22.17 13.47 8.53
C LYS A 198 22.67 13.48 7.09
N LEU A 199 22.28 12.48 6.30
CA LEU A 199 22.74 12.31 4.91
C LEU A 199 22.30 13.48 4.01
N LEU A 200 21.07 13.97 4.16
CA LEU A 200 20.56 15.13 3.42
C LEU A 200 21.23 16.44 3.83
N GLY A 201 21.74 16.54 5.04
CA GLY A 201 22.50 17.71 5.51
C GLY A 201 23.85 17.87 4.85
N GLU A 202 24.48 16.77 4.44
CA GLU A 202 25.84 16.73 3.89
C GLU A 202 25.81 16.57 2.36
N GLY A 203 26.41 17.50 1.61
CA GLY A 203 26.37 17.47 0.13
C GLY A 203 26.93 16.19 -0.49
N LYS A 204 27.99 15.58 0.10
CA LYS A 204 28.60 14.35 -0.42
C LYS A 204 27.75 13.10 -0.28
N THR A 205 26.83 13.10 0.67
CA THR A 205 25.96 11.96 0.98
C THR A 205 24.50 12.22 0.63
N PHE A 206 24.23 13.37 0.02
CA PHE A 206 22.89 13.87 -0.29
C PHE A 206 22.07 12.87 -1.11
N GLU A 207 22.62 12.37 -2.22
CA GLU A 207 21.98 11.40 -3.11
C GLU A 207 21.57 10.12 -2.36
N ARG A 208 22.42 9.63 -1.44
CA ARG A 208 22.08 8.49 -0.61
C ARG A 208 20.95 8.83 0.37
N GLY A 209 20.96 10.03 0.94
CA GLY A 209 19.87 10.53 1.79
C GLY A 209 18.56 10.63 1.03
N GLN A 210 18.60 11.10 -0.21
CA GLN A 210 17.46 11.23 -1.11
C GLN A 210 16.89 9.86 -1.50
N GLU A 211 17.73 8.87 -1.84
CA GLU A 211 17.30 7.49 -2.08
C GLU A 211 16.57 6.90 -0.86
N LEU A 212 17.16 7.04 0.33
CA LEU A 212 16.55 6.54 1.56
C LEU A 212 15.25 7.26 1.92
N LEU A 213 15.16 8.55 1.64
CA LEU A 213 13.94 9.34 1.81
C LEU A 213 12.82 8.79 0.91
N GLY A 214 13.09 8.54 -0.37
CA GLY A 214 12.10 7.97 -1.29
C GLY A 214 11.53 6.65 -0.77
N LYS A 215 12.40 5.74 -0.32
CA LYS A 215 11.98 4.47 0.30
C LYS A 215 11.15 4.69 1.58
N HIS A 216 11.52 5.69 2.38
CA HIS A 216 10.82 6.02 3.62
C HIS A 216 9.44 6.65 3.38
N LEU A 217 9.23 7.26 2.22
CA LEU A 217 7.96 7.80 1.75
C LEU A 217 7.06 6.74 1.05
N GLY A 218 7.51 5.49 0.96
CA GLY A 218 6.78 4.41 0.31
C GLY A 218 6.99 4.31 -1.19
N PHE A 219 7.96 5.05 -1.76
CA PHE A 219 8.33 4.92 -3.16
C PHE A 219 9.32 3.78 -3.38
N GLU A 220 9.34 3.21 -4.56
CA GLU A 220 10.50 2.48 -5.04
C GLU A 220 11.57 3.51 -5.37
N ALA A 221 12.75 3.37 -4.78
CA ALA A 221 13.83 4.30 -4.98
C ALA A 221 15.17 3.58 -5.13
N GLY A 222 15.99 4.07 -6.00
CA GLY A 222 17.30 3.48 -6.28
C GLY A 222 18.25 4.45 -6.92
N LYS A 223 19.52 4.02 -7.01
CA LYS A 223 20.59 4.67 -7.72
C LYS A 223 21.40 3.60 -8.44
N GLN A 224 21.87 3.88 -9.64
CA GLN A 224 22.82 3.04 -10.35
C GLN A 224 24.14 3.77 -10.52
N GLU A 225 25.25 3.10 -10.19
CA GLU A 225 26.59 3.65 -10.32
C GLU A 225 27.21 3.22 -11.67
N THR A 226 26.63 3.70 -12.78
CA THR A 226 27.17 3.49 -14.13
C THR A 226 27.43 4.84 -14.78
N GLU A 227 28.31 4.87 -15.79
CA GLU A 227 28.63 6.10 -16.52
C GLU A 227 27.34 6.71 -17.13
N ALA A 228 27.15 8.01 -16.94
CA ALA A 228 25.95 8.76 -17.34
C ALA A 228 24.62 8.31 -16.73
N SER A 229 24.66 7.52 -15.63
CA SER A 229 23.44 7.24 -14.88
C SER A 229 22.94 8.49 -14.17
N PRO A 230 21.62 8.61 -14.02
CA PRO A 230 21.04 9.63 -13.16
C PRO A 230 21.45 9.41 -11.70
N ASP A 231 21.38 10.46 -10.92
CA ASP A 231 21.32 10.41 -9.48
C ASP A 231 20.05 9.64 -9.03
N PRO A 232 19.66 9.58 -7.76
CA PRO A 232 18.54 8.76 -7.36
C PRO A 232 17.26 8.98 -8.19
N TRP A 233 16.45 7.95 -8.27
CA TRP A 233 15.12 8.03 -8.84
C TRP A 233 14.08 7.51 -7.84
N TRP A 234 12.86 8.04 -7.91
CA TRP A 234 11.70 7.59 -7.17
C TRP A 234 10.62 7.15 -8.15
N MET A 235 10.01 5.99 -7.90
CA MET A 235 8.98 5.43 -8.79
C MET A 235 7.81 4.89 -7.99
N LEU A 236 6.61 5.11 -8.51
CA LEU A 236 5.40 4.50 -8.01
C LEU A 236 4.34 4.49 -9.13
N ASP A 237 3.82 3.31 -9.46
CA ASP A 237 2.62 3.08 -10.28
C ASP A 237 2.52 4.01 -11.53
N GLY A 238 3.50 3.90 -12.42
CA GLY A 238 3.51 4.67 -13.67
C GLY A 238 4.07 6.08 -13.59
N PHE A 239 4.46 6.57 -12.40
CA PHE A 239 5.16 7.85 -12.22
C PHE A 239 6.63 7.62 -11.83
N VAL A 240 7.53 8.34 -12.46
CA VAL A 240 8.97 8.32 -12.13
C VAL A 240 9.47 9.74 -11.99
N ILE A 241 10.10 10.06 -10.89
CA ILE A 241 10.88 11.28 -10.69
C ILE A 241 12.36 10.87 -10.73
N VAL A 242 13.11 11.45 -11.64
CA VAL A 242 14.53 11.17 -11.79
C VAL A 242 15.33 12.45 -11.50
N PHE A 243 16.32 12.33 -10.62
CA PHE A 243 17.06 13.48 -10.12
C PHE A 243 18.42 13.63 -10.77
N GLU A 244 18.88 14.87 -10.84
CA GLU A 244 20.26 15.28 -11.05
C GLU A 244 20.63 16.24 -9.91
N ASP A 245 21.57 15.84 -9.06
CA ASP A 245 21.86 16.51 -7.81
C ASP A 245 23.17 17.32 -7.87
N HIS A 246 23.09 18.60 -7.58
CA HIS A 246 24.23 19.48 -7.42
C HIS A 246 24.34 20.01 -6.00
N ALA A 247 24.15 19.14 -4.99
CA ALA A 247 24.13 19.55 -3.59
C ALA A 247 25.43 20.19 -3.07
N ASN A 248 26.54 19.99 -3.75
CA ASN A 248 27.84 20.62 -3.43
C ASN A 248 28.12 21.92 -4.19
N ALA A 249 27.25 22.34 -5.11
CA ALA A 249 27.42 23.59 -5.83
C ALA A 249 27.29 24.78 -4.88
N LYS A 250 27.95 25.88 -5.25
CA LYS A 250 27.77 27.16 -4.56
C LYS A 250 26.49 27.83 -5.05
N GLU A 251 25.90 28.67 -4.20
CA GLU A 251 24.66 29.39 -4.55
C GLU A 251 24.85 30.34 -5.78
N ASN A 252 26.02 30.87 -5.95
CA ASN A 252 26.39 31.71 -7.11
C ASN A 252 26.93 30.92 -8.31
N ALA A 253 26.86 29.60 -8.30
CA ALA A 253 27.21 28.78 -9.45
C ALA A 253 26.23 29.04 -10.60
N VAL A 254 26.74 28.92 -11.83
CA VAL A 254 25.94 29.04 -13.05
C VAL A 254 25.82 27.66 -13.69
N ILE A 255 24.58 27.22 -13.96
CA ILE A 255 24.32 25.95 -14.62
C ILE A 255 24.76 26.09 -16.10
N ASP A 256 25.63 25.20 -16.55
CA ASP A 256 26.13 25.17 -17.93
C ASP A 256 25.29 24.22 -18.83
N ALA A 257 25.54 24.30 -20.14
CA ALA A 257 24.84 23.47 -21.13
C ALA A 257 25.11 21.95 -20.98
N THR A 258 26.27 21.58 -20.39
CA THR A 258 26.63 20.17 -20.19
C THR A 258 25.71 19.55 -19.15
N LYS A 259 25.54 20.23 -18.04
CA LYS A 259 24.63 19.80 -16.96
C LYS A 259 23.14 19.80 -17.38
N ALA A 260 22.73 20.82 -18.12
CA ALA A 260 21.39 20.88 -18.68
C ALA A 260 21.09 19.70 -19.60
N ARG A 261 22.03 19.31 -20.47
CA ARG A 261 21.88 18.14 -21.33
C ARG A 261 21.90 16.83 -20.55
N GLN A 262 22.71 16.73 -19.51
CA GLN A 262 22.78 15.57 -18.65
C GLN A 262 21.41 15.28 -18.05
N VAL A 263 20.80 16.23 -17.32
CA VAL A 263 19.49 16.05 -16.70
C VAL A 263 18.37 15.78 -17.72
N SER A 264 18.40 16.47 -18.88
CA SER A 264 17.38 16.27 -19.92
C SER A 264 17.47 14.90 -20.61
N SER A 265 18.60 14.18 -20.49
CA SER A 265 18.78 12.83 -21.04
C SER A 265 18.26 11.72 -20.11
N HIS A 266 18.06 11.99 -18.83
CA HIS A 266 17.69 10.99 -17.82
C HIS A 266 16.36 10.25 -18.10
N PRO A 267 15.28 10.88 -18.62
CA PRO A 267 14.06 10.17 -18.95
C PRO A 267 14.27 9.03 -19.95
N LYS A 268 15.10 9.27 -20.97
CA LYS A 268 15.43 8.24 -21.95
C LYS A 268 16.22 7.10 -21.31
N TRP A 269 17.23 7.44 -20.52
CA TRP A 269 18.07 6.47 -19.82
C TRP A 269 17.24 5.56 -18.91
N ILE A 270 16.35 6.12 -18.09
CA ILE A 270 15.48 5.39 -17.17
C ILE A 270 14.58 4.42 -17.94
N LYS A 271 13.92 4.86 -19.01
CA LYS A 271 13.02 4.01 -19.82
C LYS A 271 13.73 2.84 -20.51
N GLU A 272 15.01 3.03 -20.86
CA GLU A 272 15.82 1.99 -21.48
C GLU A 272 16.37 0.96 -20.48
N ARG A 273 16.61 1.36 -19.22
CA ARG A 273 17.30 0.54 -18.22
C ARG A 273 16.37 -0.07 -17.16
N LEU A 274 15.25 0.56 -16.86
CA LEU A 274 14.28 0.04 -15.91
C LEU A 274 13.01 -0.43 -16.65
N PRO A 275 12.79 -1.76 -16.75
CA PRO A 275 11.61 -2.31 -17.47
C PRO A 275 10.28 -1.78 -16.92
N SER A 276 10.19 -1.55 -15.60
CA SER A 276 9.02 -0.98 -14.93
C SER A 276 8.75 0.48 -15.26
N ALA A 277 9.75 1.21 -15.76
CA ALA A 277 9.61 2.61 -16.16
C ALA A 277 9.28 2.81 -17.66
N LYS A 278 9.20 1.74 -18.45
CA LYS A 278 9.08 1.81 -19.90
C LYS A 278 7.87 2.63 -20.36
N GLU A 279 6.72 2.40 -19.76
CA GLU A 279 5.45 3.09 -20.05
C GLU A 279 5.15 4.23 -19.06
N ALA A 280 6.06 4.48 -18.11
CA ALA A 280 5.87 5.48 -17.08
C ALA A 280 6.01 6.92 -17.60
N GLU A 281 5.31 7.84 -16.96
CA GLU A 281 5.58 9.26 -17.08
C GLU A 281 6.82 9.61 -16.25
N VAL A 282 7.86 10.11 -16.90
CA VAL A 282 9.17 10.39 -16.27
C VAL A 282 9.42 11.89 -16.22
N LEU A 283 9.64 12.42 -15.02
CA LEU A 283 9.92 13.81 -14.75
C LEU A 283 11.39 14.00 -14.33
N PRO A 284 12.23 14.64 -15.13
CA PRO A 284 13.58 14.99 -14.70
C PRO A 284 13.55 16.22 -13.79
N VAL A 285 14.27 16.15 -12.68
CA VAL A 285 14.33 17.20 -11.66
C VAL A 285 15.78 17.54 -11.36
N LEU A 286 16.12 18.81 -11.53
CA LEU A 286 17.42 19.36 -11.14
C LEU A 286 17.36 19.90 -9.71
N VAL A 287 18.14 19.33 -8.80
CA VAL A 287 18.24 19.78 -7.41
C VAL A 287 19.59 20.51 -7.22
N THR A 288 19.53 21.81 -6.97
CA THR A 288 20.74 22.64 -6.88
C THR A 288 20.50 23.91 -6.06
N PRO A 289 21.52 24.46 -5.38
CA PRO A 289 21.45 25.80 -4.80
C PRO A 289 21.57 26.92 -5.82
N ALA A 290 22.05 26.62 -7.04
CA ALA A 290 22.30 27.62 -8.10
C ALA A 290 20.98 28.23 -8.58
N LYS A 291 20.94 29.55 -8.78
CA LYS A 291 19.77 30.33 -9.22
C LYS A 291 19.87 30.81 -10.67
N THR A 292 21.03 30.61 -11.30
CA THR A 292 21.35 31.13 -12.64
C THR A 292 21.79 30.02 -13.58
N ALA A 293 21.47 30.18 -14.85
CA ALA A 293 21.89 29.27 -15.91
C ALA A 293 22.30 30.06 -17.17
N THR A 294 23.26 29.54 -17.95
CA THR A 294 23.61 30.12 -19.24
C THR A 294 22.43 30.05 -20.22
N ASP A 295 22.39 30.94 -21.21
CA ASP A 295 21.34 30.93 -22.25
C ASP A 295 21.24 29.56 -22.96
N THR A 296 22.37 28.97 -23.30
CA THR A 296 22.47 27.63 -23.90
C THR A 296 21.99 26.51 -22.96
N ALA A 297 22.12 26.68 -21.64
CA ALA A 297 21.57 25.74 -20.66
C ALA A 297 20.05 25.86 -20.60
N LEU A 298 19.50 27.06 -20.54
CA LEU A 298 18.06 27.31 -20.50
C LEU A 298 17.31 26.66 -21.67
N THR A 299 17.91 26.64 -22.86
CA THR A 299 17.36 25.98 -24.05
C THR A 299 17.22 24.46 -23.91
N ASN A 300 18.04 23.84 -23.05
CA ASN A 300 17.99 22.38 -22.78
C ASN A 300 17.19 22.01 -21.55
N LEU A 301 16.54 22.97 -20.86
CA LEU A 301 15.81 22.77 -19.62
C LEU A 301 14.29 22.94 -19.79
N ASP A 302 13.75 22.89 -21.01
CA ASP A 302 12.32 23.09 -21.28
C ASP A 302 11.41 22.08 -20.52
N ASP A 303 11.81 20.81 -20.51
CA ASP A 303 11.07 19.71 -19.88
C ASP A 303 11.65 19.29 -18.51
N VAL A 304 12.53 20.09 -17.95
CA VAL A 304 13.20 19.83 -16.66
C VAL A 304 12.54 20.65 -15.56
N SER A 305 12.26 20.03 -14.44
CA SER A 305 11.82 20.72 -13.23
C SER A 305 13.01 21.16 -12.39
N TYR A 306 12.84 22.25 -11.66
CA TYR A 306 13.84 22.79 -10.77
C TYR A 306 13.38 22.70 -9.32
N TRP A 307 14.24 22.20 -8.45
CA TRP A 307 14.02 22.20 -7.02
C TRP A 307 15.23 22.82 -6.32
N ARG A 308 15.04 23.96 -5.70
CA ARG A 308 16.12 24.59 -4.95
C ARG A 308 16.51 23.71 -3.77
N LEU A 309 17.80 23.52 -3.54
CA LEU A 309 18.34 22.58 -2.56
C LEU A 309 17.84 22.82 -1.12
N ASP A 310 17.73 24.08 -0.71
CA ASP A 310 17.22 24.45 0.60
C ASP A 310 15.72 24.17 0.73
N GLU A 311 14.92 24.45 -0.30
CA GLU A 311 13.50 24.12 -0.36
C GLU A 311 13.26 22.60 -0.34
N PHE A 312 14.07 21.84 -1.09
CA PHE A 312 14.05 20.38 -1.02
C PHE A 312 14.32 19.88 0.41
N ARG A 313 15.36 20.41 1.07
CA ARG A 313 15.67 20.01 2.46
C ARG A 313 14.55 20.34 3.43
N GLU A 314 13.98 21.52 3.33
CA GLU A 314 12.86 21.94 4.16
C GLU A 314 11.66 21.00 3.97
N TRP A 315 11.29 20.74 2.72
CA TRP A 315 10.23 19.78 2.37
C TRP A 315 10.55 18.37 2.89
N ALA A 316 11.77 17.88 2.71
CA ALA A 316 12.19 16.56 3.17
C ALA A 316 12.11 16.42 4.68
N TYR A 317 12.54 17.43 5.44
CA TYR A 317 12.44 17.41 6.90
C TYR A 317 10.98 17.50 7.38
N GLY A 318 10.14 18.25 6.69
CA GLY A 318 8.70 18.28 6.91
C GLY A 318 8.07 16.91 6.65
N SER A 319 8.45 16.27 5.54
CA SER A 319 7.98 14.94 5.16
C SER A 319 8.29 13.88 6.22
N LEU A 320 9.53 13.89 6.75
CA LEU A 320 9.92 12.98 7.83
C LEU A 320 9.08 13.19 9.10
N SER A 321 8.66 14.42 9.37
CA SER A 321 7.78 14.70 10.51
C SER A 321 6.37 14.15 10.30
N VAL A 322 5.82 14.26 9.08
CA VAL A 322 4.52 13.66 8.73
C VAL A 322 4.59 12.13 8.80
N ILE A 323 5.64 11.50 8.26
CA ILE A 323 5.80 10.04 8.32
C ILE A 323 5.94 9.56 9.78
N ARG A 324 6.56 10.34 10.65
CA ARG A 324 6.62 10.05 12.10
C ARG A 324 5.24 10.12 12.75
N GLU A 325 4.40 11.07 12.39
CA GLU A 325 3.03 11.17 12.87
C GLU A 325 2.21 9.96 12.41
N LEU A 326 2.31 9.60 11.12
CA LEU A 326 1.67 8.40 10.57
C LEU A 326 2.14 7.12 11.28
N ARG A 327 3.45 7.01 11.56
CA ARG A 327 4.02 5.88 12.31
C ARG A 327 3.48 5.80 13.74
N SER A 328 3.33 6.94 14.43
CA SER A 328 2.84 6.99 15.81
C SER A 328 1.38 6.58 15.95
N SER A 329 0.59 6.76 14.90
CA SER A 329 -0.83 6.35 14.84
C SER A 329 -1.05 4.97 14.22
N PHE A 330 0.01 4.33 13.71
CA PHE A 330 -0.07 3.02 13.07
C PHE A 330 -0.24 1.91 14.10
N GLY A 331 -1.34 1.16 14.02
CA GLY A 331 -1.62 0.02 14.88
C GLY A 331 -1.28 -1.32 14.22
N GLU A 332 -1.95 -1.61 13.10
CA GLU A 332 -1.82 -2.88 12.39
C GLU A 332 -1.99 -2.71 10.87
N VAL A 333 -1.49 -3.67 10.13
CA VAL A 333 -1.63 -3.71 8.66
C VAL A 333 -3.10 -3.88 8.28
N GLY A 334 -3.56 -3.10 7.32
CA GLY A 334 -4.93 -3.20 6.79
C GLY A 334 -5.98 -2.44 7.60
N ASP A 335 -5.60 -1.66 8.62
CA ASP A 335 -6.53 -0.77 9.32
C ASP A 335 -7.07 0.30 8.36
N LEU A 336 -8.35 0.18 8.00
CA LEU A 336 -8.99 1.06 7.02
C LEU A 336 -9.13 2.51 7.51
N ASP A 337 -9.28 2.73 8.80
CA ASP A 337 -9.38 4.09 9.36
C ASP A 337 -7.99 4.75 9.33
N TRP A 338 -6.94 3.99 9.67
CA TRP A 338 -5.57 4.46 9.54
C TRP A 338 -5.19 4.71 8.07
N ARG A 339 -5.52 3.81 7.15
CA ARG A 339 -5.27 3.99 5.70
C ARG A 339 -5.92 5.27 5.18
N LYS A 340 -7.17 5.54 5.56
CA LYS A 340 -7.86 6.78 5.20
C LYS A 340 -7.13 8.01 5.74
N PHE A 341 -6.79 8.00 7.02
CA PHE A 341 -6.01 9.08 7.64
C PHE A 341 -4.65 9.27 6.96
N CYS A 342 -3.96 8.18 6.61
CA CYS A 342 -2.70 8.20 5.88
C CYS A 342 -2.85 8.87 4.50
N ILE A 343 -3.83 8.47 3.69
CA ILE A 343 -4.12 9.07 2.38
C ILE A 343 -4.38 10.58 2.52
N GLU A 344 -5.24 10.98 3.46
CA GLU A 344 -5.57 12.39 3.70
C GLU A 344 -4.31 13.19 4.10
N SER A 345 -3.47 12.62 4.96
CA SER A 345 -2.23 13.25 5.42
C SER A 345 -1.20 13.39 4.30
N LEU A 346 -1.01 12.35 3.48
CA LEU A 346 -0.11 12.39 2.34
C LEU A 346 -0.53 13.47 1.35
N ARG A 347 -1.80 13.50 0.97
CA ARG A 347 -2.36 14.50 0.03
C ARG A 347 -2.26 15.92 0.56
N LYS A 348 -2.64 16.14 1.83
CA LYS A 348 -2.58 17.45 2.47
C LYS A 348 -1.18 18.05 2.47
N ASN A 349 -0.15 17.20 2.60
CA ASN A 349 1.24 17.61 2.67
C ASN A 349 1.99 17.46 1.34
N CYS A 350 1.29 17.13 0.25
CA CYS A 350 1.88 16.91 -1.08
C CYS A 350 2.99 15.85 -1.06
N LEU A 351 2.75 14.74 -0.33
CA LEU A 351 3.67 13.60 -0.19
C LEU A 351 3.21 12.38 -0.99
N ASP A 352 2.01 12.40 -1.53
CA ASP A 352 1.54 11.40 -2.48
C ASP A 352 2.22 11.58 -3.84
N MET A 353 2.58 10.48 -4.49
CA MET A 353 3.33 10.53 -5.76
C MET A 353 2.65 11.39 -6.83
N PRO A 354 1.32 11.26 -7.12
CA PRO A 354 0.67 12.11 -8.11
C PRO A 354 0.70 13.60 -7.75
N GLY A 355 0.47 13.94 -6.48
CA GLY A 355 0.50 15.32 -6.00
C GLY A 355 1.89 15.94 -6.10
N LEU A 356 2.91 15.21 -5.64
CA LEU A 356 4.31 15.62 -5.72
C LEU A 356 4.76 15.77 -7.18
N PHE A 357 4.43 14.82 -8.04
CA PHE A 357 4.75 14.85 -9.47
C PHE A 357 4.15 16.10 -10.15
N LYS A 358 2.87 16.37 -9.90
CA LYS A 358 2.17 17.56 -10.42
C LYS A 358 2.79 18.86 -9.89
N TYR A 359 3.12 18.91 -8.60
CA TYR A 359 3.78 20.07 -8.00
C TYR A 359 5.12 20.32 -8.70
N LEU A 360 5.99 19.31 -8.79
CA LEU A 360 7.30 19.47 -9.42
C LEU A 360 7.22 19.84 -10.89
N LYS A 361 6.26 19.26 -11.63
CA LYS A 361 6.03 19.60 -13.04
C LYS A 361 5.66 21.09 -13.23
N SER A 362 5.06 21.71 -12.23
CA SER A 362 4.79 23.16 -12.24
C SER A 362 6.03 24.02 -12.02
N GLN A 363 7.12 23.46 -11.48
CA GLN A 363 8.38 24.14 -11.16
C GLN A 363 9.39 24.02 -12.33
N GLY A 364 8.98 24.43 -13.53
CA GLY A 364 9.85 24.32 -14.73
C GLY A 364 11.16 25.12 -14.59
N ALA A 365 12.29 24.45 -14.81
CA ALA A 365 13.64 25.03 -14.60
C ALA A 365 13.87 26.29 -15.44
N ARG A 366 13.40 26.31 -16.69
CA ARG A 366 13.52 27.48 -17.57
C ARG A 366 12.81 28.73 -17.03
N LYS A 367 11.75 28.56 -16.23
CA LYS A 367 10.98 29.67 -15.62
C LYS A 367 11.58 30.15 -14.30
N MET A 368 12.20 29.22 -13.58
CA MET A 368 12.71 29.46 -12.22
C MET A 368 14.15 29.97 -12.20
N LEU A 369 14.95 29.65 -13.22
CA LEU A 369 16.33 30.07 -13.35
C LEU A 369 16.42 31.36 -14.15
N SER A 370 17.28 32.29 -13.69
CA SER A 370 17.57 33.53 -14.39
C SER A 370 18.89 33.44 -15.16
N MET A 371 19.07 34.30 -16.17
CA MET A 371 20.41 34.49 -16.76
C MET A 371 21.34 35.23 -15.78
N PRO A 372 22.65 34.93 -15.76
CA PRO A 372 23.60 35.71 -14.99
C PRO A 372 23.59 37.16 -15.49
N PHE A 373 23.65 38.11 -14.58
CA PHE A 373 23.82 39.49 -14.98
C PHE A 373 25.17 39.64 -15.68
N GLU A 374 25.19 40.15 -16.92
CA GLU A 374 26.43 40.61 -17.57
C GLU A 374 26.87 41.86 -16.80
N GLU A 375 28.04 41.77 -16.13
CA GLU A 375 28.74 42.93 -15.53
C GLU A 375 29.42 43.79 -16.61
#